data_93345faa389fa3d4b40511c315c92e60
#
_entry.id   93345faa389fa3d4b40511c315c92e60
#
_cell.length_a   1.000
_cell.length_b   1.000
_cell.length_c   1.000
_cell.angle_alpha   90.00
_cell.angle_beta   90.00
_cell.angle_gamma   90.00
#
_symmetry.space_group_name_H-M   'P 1'
#
loop_
_entity.id
_entity.type
_entity.pdbx_description
1 polymer ?
#
loop_
_entity_poly.entity_id
_entity_poly.type
_entity_poly.pdbx_seq_one_letter_code
_entity_poly.pdbx_strand_id
1 'polypeptide(L)'
;VLDLARRGYLVIEEDRNPGLFGFGASTTFTFKRTDKPDDDLRGFERTLLRKIFRGKDERTLDSLRNRFYTAIPQIQGELYREVVREGFFSASPDNVRRMWSGIGVALMVQSISLPKAWYVCRWRWASFPSRC
;
A
#
# COMPACT_ATOMS: atom_id res chain seq x y z
N VAL A 1 6.38 0.01 13.51
CA VAL A 1 7.09 0.99 14.35
C VAL A 1 6.95 0.65 15.83
N LEU A 2 5.73 0.43 16.34
CA LEU A 2 5.50 0.09 17.76
C LEU A 2 6.22 -1.20 18.20
N ASP A 3 6.25 -2.23 17.33
CA ASP A 3 6.99 -3.46 17.63
C ASP A 3 8.51 -3.21 17.74
N LEU A 4 9.07 -2.36 16.89
CA LEU A 4 10.47 -1.96 16.97
C LEU A 4 10.77 -1.17 18.25
N ALA A 5 9.83 -0.34 18.71
CA ALA A 5 9.96 0.35 20.01
C ALA A 5 9.90 -0.66 21.17
N ARG A 6 8.98 -1.62 21.14
CA ARG A 6 8.89 -2.69 22.13
C ARG A 6 10.15 -3.54 22.20
N ARG A 7 10.77 -3.79 21.05
CA ARG A 7 12.05 -4.54 20.94
C ARG A 7 13.27 -3.68 21.27
N GLY A 8 13.08 -2.38 21.56
CA GLY A 8 14.15 -1.47 22.02
C GLY A 8 15.04 -0.91 20.91
N TYR A 9 14.62 -0.90 19.64
CA TYR A 9 15.38 -0.29 18.53
C TYR A 9 15.13 1.20 18.37
N LEU A 10 14.03 1.70 18.93
CA LEU A 10 13.72 3.13 18.98
C LEU A 10 12.90 3.45 20.23
N VAL A 11 12.96 4.70 20.66
CA VAL A 11 12.16 5.26 21.75
C VAL A 11 11.19 6.26 21.16
N ILE A 12 9.94 6.25 21.65
CA ILE A 12 8.91 7.20 21.26
C ILE A 12 8.65 8.10 22.46
N GLU A 13 8.95 9.38 22.34
CA GLU A 13 8.67 10.38 23.35
C GLU A 13 7.46 11.21 22.91
N GLU A 14 6.59 11.47 23.88
CA GLU A 14 5.42 12.33 23.69
C GLU A 14 5.65 13.65 24.42
N ASP A 15 5.79 14.73 23.67
CA ASP A 15 5.89 16.09 24.17
C ASP A 15 4.52 16.78 24.09
N ARG A 16 3.94 17.10 25.24
CA ARG A 16 2.69 17.83 25.36
C ARG A 16 2.97 19.29 25.69
N ASN A 17 2.70 20.18 24.76
CA ASN A 17 2.69 21.60 25.01
C ASN A 17 1.28 22.04 25.42
N PRO A 18 1.08 22.43 26.69
CA PRO A 18 -0.27 22.71 27.22
C PRO A 18 -0.93 23.97 26.65
N GLY A 19 -0.31 24.72 25.77
CA GLY A 19 -0.84 25.96 25.23
C GLY A 19 -1.13 27.05 26.28
N LEU A 20 -1.24 28.29 25.85
CA LEU A 20 -1.60 29.37 26.76
C LEU A 20 -3.14 29.41 26.95
N PHE A 21 -3.63 29.29 28.19
CA PHE A 21 -5.06 29.28 28.54
C PHE A 21 -5.91 28.16 27.86
N GLY A 22 -5.28 27.02 27.53
CA GLY A 22 -6.00 25.90 26.87
C GLY A 22 -6.19 26.07 25.37
N PHE A 23 -5.76 27.16 24.77
CA PHE A 23 -5.73 27.37 23.33
C PHE A 23 -4.36 27.01 22.76
N GLY A 24 -4.36 26.19 21.67
CA GLY A 24 -3.11 25.82 21.00
C GLY A 24 -2.35 24.67 21.65
N ALA A 25 -3.00 23.85 22.47
CA ALA A 25 -2.40 22.61 22.97
C ALA A 25 -1.99 21.72 21.78
N SER A 26 -0.70 21.35 21.71
CA SER A 26 -0.17 20.47 20.69
C SER A 26 0.57 19.30 21.31
N THR A 27 0.35 18.11 20.76
CA THR A 27 1.11 16.92 21.12
C THR A 27 2.05 16.60 19.98
N THR A 28 3.34 16.56 20.27
CA THR A 28 4.39 16.20 19.31
C THR A 28 5.00 14.87 19.72
N PHE A 29 5.14 13.95 18.77
CA PHE A 29 5.82 12.69 18.98
C PHE A 29 7.21 12.76 18.39
N THR A 30 8.21 12.39 19.18
CA THR A 30 9.61 12.34 18.78
C THR A 30 10.11 10.90 18.83
N PHE A 31 10.73 10.47 17.74
CA PHE A 31 11.38 9.17 17.64
C PHE A 31 12.87 9.34 17.86
N LYS A 32 13.43 8.57 18.81
CA LYS A 32 14.87 8.51 19.07
C LYS A 32 15.39 7.12 18.73
N ARG A 33 16.49 7.05 17.98
CA ARG A 33 17.14 5.80 17.68
C ARG A 33 17.96 5.32 18.89
N THR A 34 17.93 4.03 19.13
CA THR A 34 18.79 3.40 20.15
C THR A 34 20.02 2.80 19.47
N ASP A 35 21.15 2.71 20.19
CA ASP A 35 22.40 2.13 19.70
C ASP A 35 22.39 0.59 19.57
N LYS A 36 21.21 -0.01 19.55
CA LYS A 36 21.06 -1.46 19.41
C LYS A 36 21.47 -1.90 18.00
N PRO A 37 22.30 -2.97 17.86
CA PRO A 37 22.71 -3.48 16.56
C PRO A 37 21.50 -3.98 15.74
N ASP A 38 21.55 -3.73 14.43
CA ASP A 38 20.45 -4.02 13.49
C ASP A 38 20.47 -5.48 12.97
N ASP A 39 21.29 -6.37 13.57
CA ASP A 39 21.55 -7.72 13.06
C ASP A 39 20.30 -8.61 13.07
N ASP A 40 19.48 -8.49 14.10
CA ASP A 40 18.24 -9.26 14.27
C ASP A 40 17.03 -8.68 13.48
N LEU A 41 17.25 -7.62 12.72
CA LEU A 41 16.18 -6.97 11.97
C LEU A 41 15.98 -7.61 10.59
N ARG A 42 14.73 -7.81 10.22
CA ARG A 42 14.35 -8.20 8.85
C ARG A 42 14.70 -7.08 7.85
N GLY A 43 14.85 -7.44 6.59
CA GLY A 43 15.24 -6.50 5.53
C GLY A 43 14.36 -5.25 5.48
N PHE A 44 13.04 -5.43 5.52
CA PHE A 44 12.08 -4.31 5.51
C PHE A 44 12.13 -3.47 6.79
N GLU A 45 12.39 -4.07 7.97
CA GLU A 45 12.51 -3.35 9.26
C GLU A 45 13.74 -2.45 9.26
N ARG A 46 14.85 -2.95 8.74
CA ARG A 46 16.10 -2.19 8.58
C ARG A 46 15.91 -1.01 7.62
N THR A 47 15.22 -1.25 6.50
CA THR A 47 14.88 -0.18 5.55
C THR A 47 13.94 0.84 6.18
N LEU A 48 12.96 0.41 6.96
CA LEU A 48 12.03 1.27 7.69
C LEU A 48 12.79 2.20 8.65
N LEU A 49 13.66 1.67 9.51
CA LEU A 49 14.47 2.47 10.45
C LEU A 49 15.35 3.47 9.70
N ARG A 50 16.05 3.04 8.64
CA ARG A 50 16.89 3.90 7.81
C ARG A 50 16.09 5.04 7.16
N LYS A 51 14.84 4.78 6.74
CA LYS A 51 13.97 5.82 6.14
C LYS A 51 13.40 6.78 7.18
N ILE A 52 13.09 6.30 8.40
CA ILE A 52 12.65 7.14 9.51
C ILE A 52 13.77 8.11 9.90
N PHE A 53 14.93 7.59 10.22
CA PHE A 53 16.02 8.38 10.82
C PHE A 53 16.87 9.13 9.78
N ARG A 54 17.10 8.54 8.58
CA ARG A 54 17.91 9.14 7.49
C ARG A 54 19.26 9.72 7.97
N GLY A 55 19.94 8.99 8.86
CA GLY A 55 21.23 9.40 9.42
C GLY A 55 21.17 10.44 10.53
N LYS A 56 19.99 10.68 11.11
CA LYS A 56 19.81 11.45 12.35
C LYS A 56 19.32 10.53 13.46
N ASP A 57 19.74 10.79 14.67
CA ASP A 57 19.37 9.97 15.83
C ASP A 57 17.97 10.30 16.38
N GLU A 58 17.46 11.50 16.00
CA GLU A 58 16.17 12.00 16.47
C GLU A 58 15.33 12.59 15.33
N ARG A 59 14.02 12.30 15.34
CA ARG A 59 13.06 12.80 14.35
C ARG A 59 11.67 12.99 14.95
N THR A 60 11.05 14.12 14.68
CA THR A 60 9.65 14.39 15.02
C THR A 60 8.70 13.78 14.01
N LEU A 61 7.52 13.35 14.45
CA LEU A 61 6.47 12.78 13.59
C LEU A 61 6.07 13.76 12.46
N ASP A 62 5.99 15.06 12.76
CA ASP A 62 5.63 16.07 11.76
C ASP A 62 6.66 16.16 10.62
N SER A 63 7.95 16.03 10.94
CA SER A 63 9.01 16.01 9.94
C SER A 63 8.95 14.78 9.03
N LEU A 64 8.36 13.70 9.51
CA LEU A 64 8.19 12.45 8.77
C LEU A 64 6.93 12.47 7.90
N ARG A 65 5.85 13.12 8.35
CA ARG A 65 4.54 13.07 7.74
C ARG A 65 4.55 13.28 6.23
N ASN A 66 5.20 14.34 5.75
CA ASN A 66 5.22 14.68 4.33
C ASN A 66 6.25 13.89 3.50
N ARG A 67 7.27 13.34 4.13
CA ARG A 67 8.38 12.66 3.45
C ARG A 67 8.26 11.14 3.45
N PHE A 68 7.51 10.59 4.39
CA PHE A 68 7.38 9.15 4.53
C PHE A 68 6.55 8.52 3.42
N TYR A 69 5.62 9.27 2.82
CA TYR A 69 4.81 8.80 1.68
C TYR A 69 5.65 8.29 0.52
N THR A 70 6.78 8.92 0.24
CA THR A 70 7.67 8.50 -0.85
C THR A 70 8.41 7.19 -0.55
N ALA A 71 8.55 6.83 0.73
CA ALA A 71 9.22 5.61 1.16
C ALA A 71 8.28 4.40 1.24
N ILE A 72 6.96 4.62 1.36
CA ILE A 72 5.96 3.55 1.52
C ILE A 72 6.04 2.51 0.39
N PRO A 73 6.07 2.87 -0.90
CA PRO A 73 6.11 1.88 -1.98
C PRO A 73 7.34 0.97 -1.91
N GLN A 74 8.49 1.52 -1.52
CA GLN A 74 9.71 0.73 -1.36
C GLN A 74 9.60 -0.26 -0.21
N ILE A 75 9.12 0.19 0.94
CA ILE A 75 8.94 -0.65 2.14
C ILE A 75 7.92 -1.77 1.85
N GLN A 76 6.83 -1.44 1.19
CA GLN A 76 5.83 -2.43 0.77
C GLN A 76 6.43 -3.46 -0.19
N GLY A 77 7.22 -3.02 -1.15
CA GLY A 77 7.88 -3.92 -2.10
C GLY A 77 8.87 -4.89 -1.43
N GLU A 78 9.59 -4.44 -0.40
CA GLU A 78 10.48 -5.29 0.39
C GLU A 78 9.69 -6.25 1.27
N LEU A 79 8.63 -5.78 1.92
CA LEU A 79 7.73 -6.60 2.73
C LEU A 79 7.09 -7.71 1.88
N TYR A 80 6.55 -7.38 0.70
CA TYR A 80 5.94 -8.37 -0.18
C TYR A 80 6.94 -9.42 -0.66
N ARG A 81 8.18 -9.02 -0.97
CA ARG A 81 9.23 -9.98 -1.33
C ARG A 81 9.57 -10.93 -0.17
N GLU A 82 9.64 -10.42 1.04
CA GLU A 82 9.88 -11.23 2.24
C GLU A 82 8.75 -12.24 2.46
N VAL A 83 7.50 -11.79 2.40
CA VAL A 83 6.31 -12.63 2.63
C VAL A 83 6.15 -13.72 1.56
N VAL A 84 6.50 -13.41 0.30
CA VAL A 84 6.52 -14.41 -0.79
C VAL A 84 7.68 -15.41 -0.57
N ARG A 85 8.84 -14.95 -0.14
CA ARG A 85 10.00 -15.80 0.13
C ARG A 85 9.74 -16.78 1.28
N GLU A 86 9.02 -16.34 2.32
CA GLU A 86 8.61 -17.21 3.43
C GLU A 86 7.44 -18.15 3.08
N GLY A 87 6.91 -18.09 1.84
CA GLY A 87 5.89 -19.01 1.33
C GLY A 87 4.46 -18.73 1.80
N PHE A 88 4.21 -17.58 2.46
CA PHE A 88 2.87 -17.20 2.88
C PHE A 88 1.95 -16.87 1.70
N PHE A 89 2.53 -16.46 0.56
CA PHE A 89 1.79 -16.18 -0.67
C PHE A 89 2.54 -16.76 -1.87
N SER A 90 1.81 -17.44 -2.75
CA SER A 90 2.35 -18.00 -4.01
C SER A 90 2.77 -16.91 -5.01
N ALA A 91 2.25 -15.69 -4.88
CA ALA A 91 2.58 -14.56 -5.75
C ALA A 91 2.37 -13.23 -5.03
N SER A 92 3.09 -12.20 -5.46
CA SER A 92 2.89 -10.84 -4.96
C SER A 92 1.45 -10.37 -5.21
N PRO A 93 0.77 -9.79 -4.21
CA PRO A 93 -0.60 -9.28 -4.35
C PRO A 93 -0.75 -8.27 -5.49
N ASP A 94 0.29 -7.48 -5.77
CA ASP A 94 0.28 -6.53 -6.89
C ASP A 94 0.24 -7.23 -8.25
N ASN A 95 0.93 -8.34 -8.42
CA ASN A 95 0.90 -9.13 -9.65
C ASN A 95 -0.48 -9.76 -9.88
N VAL A 96 -1.08 -10.31 -8.82
CA VAL A 96 -2.43 -10.87 -8.87
C VAL A 96 -3.44 -9.80 -9.28
N ARG A 97 -3.35 -8.62 -8.67
CA ARG A 97 -4.24 -7.49 -8.97
C ARG A 97 -4.08 -6.98 -10.39
N ARG A 98 -2.85 -6.86 -10.90
CA ARG A 98 -2.57 -6.49 -12.30
C ARG A 98 -3.09 -7.52 -13.29
N MET A 99 -2.92 -8.80 -12.99
CA MET A 99 -3.44 -9.89 -13.83
C MET A 99 -4.96 -9.81 -13.93
N TRP A 100 -5.67 -9.69 -12.80
CA TRP A 100 -7.13 -9.60 -12.79
C TRP A 100 -7.66 -8.32 -13.45
N SER A 101 -6.99 -7.17 -13.27
CA SER A 101 -7.35 -5.95 -13.96
C SER A 101 -7.14 -6.07 -15.47
N GLY A 102 -6.07 -6.71 -15.91
CA GLY A 102 -5.81 -6.98 -17.32
C GLY A 102 -6.89 -7.87 -17.97
N ILE A 103 -7.29 -8.94 -17.28
CA ILE A 103 -8.38 -9.83 -17.72
C ILE A 103 -9.70 -9.05 -17.81
N GLY A 104 -10.02 -8.24 -16.81
CA GLY A 104 -11.23 -7.41 -16.79
C GLY A 104 -11.31 -6.45 -17.97
N VAL A 105 -10.22 -5.76 -18.27
CA VAL A 105 -10.13 -4.84 -19.42
C VAL A 105 -10.26 -5.62 -20.74
N ALA A 106 -9.59 -6.76 -20.88
CA ALA A 106 -9.66 -7.59 -22.09
C ALA A 106 -11.12 -8.06 -22.35
N LEU A 107 -11.83 -8.52 -21.32
CA LEU A 107 -13.24 -8.92 -21.44
C LEU A 107 -14.14 -7.74 -21.81
N MET A 108 -13.87 -6.54 -21.29
CA MET A 108 -14.62 -5.33 -21.61
C MET A 108 -14.44 -4.93 -23.08
N VAL A 109 -13.22 -4.96 -23.58
CA VAL A 109 -12.92 -4.69 -25.00
C VAL A 109 -13.55 -5.73 -25.91
N GLN A 110 -13.53 -7.01 -25.54
CA GLN A 110 -14.17 -8.09 -26.29
C GLN A 110 -15.69 -7.89 -26.39
N SER A 111 -16.32 -7.41 -25.31
CA SER A 111 -17.78 -7.13 -25.29
C SER A 111 -18.18 -6.01 -26.24
N ILE A 112 -17.32 -5.02 -26.43
CA ILE A 112 -17.56 -3.90 -27.36
C ILE A 112 -17.30 -4.32 -28.81
N SER A 113 -16.40 -5.28 -29.04
CA SER A 113 -15.98 -5.74 -30.36
C SER A 113 -16.88 -6.83 -30.95
N LEU A 114 -17.83 -7.38 -30.18
CA LEU A 114 -18.80 -8.33 -30.72
C LEU A 114 -19.69 -7.59 -31.74
N PRO A 115 -19.62 -7.95 -33.05
CA PRO A 115 -20.36 -7.27 -34.06
C PRO A 115 -21.86 -7.44 -33.79
N LYS A 116 -22.62 -6.40 -34.08
CA LYS A 116 -24.10 -6.31 -33.99
C LYS A 116 -24.84 -7.40 -34.80
N ALA A 117 -24.16 -8.46 -35.17
CA ALA A 117 -24.71 -9.56 -35.95
C ALA A 117 -25.87 -10.29 -35.23
N TRP A 118 -25.94 -10.22 -33.92
CA TRP A 118 -27.05 -10.81 -33.15
C TRP A 118 -28.35 -10.02 -33.27
N TYR A 119 -28.28 -8.72 -33.55
CA TYR A 119 -29.50 -7.88 -33.73
C TYR A 119 -30.16 -8.09 -35.08
N VAL A 120 -29.42 -8.48 -36.11
CA VAL A 120 -29.96 -8.67 -37.45
C VAL A 120 -30.76 -9.97 -37.56
N CYS A 121 -30.40 -11.01 -36.79
CA CYS A 121 -31.11 -12.28 -36.86
C CYS A 121 -32.48 -12.27 -36.16
N ARG A 122 -32.66 -11.39 -35.16
CA ARG A 122 -33.93 -11.33 -34.41
C ARG A 122 -35.06 -10.62 -35.15
N TRP A 123 -34.76 -9.77 -36.14
CA TRP A 123 -35.78 -9.09 -36.92
C TRP A 123 -36.25 -9.86 -38.16
N ARG A 124 -35.51 -10.92 -38.55
CA ARG A 124 -35.90 -11.70 -39.76
C ARG A 124 -36.94 -12.76 -39.48
N TRP A 125 -37.29 -13.06 -38.24
CA TRP A 125 -38.35 -13.99 -37.85
C TRP A 125 -39.74 -13.36 -37.73
N ALA A 126 -39.83 -12.03 -37.75
CA ALA A 126 -41.10 -11.30 -37.59
C ALA A 126 -41.84 -11.01 -38.90
N SER A 127 -41.33 -11.43 -40.07
CA SER A 127 -41.90 -11.11 -41.36
C SER A 127 -42.17 -12.38 -42.18
N PHE A 128 -42.81 -13.38 -41.55
CA PHE A 128 -43.38 -14.48 -42.32
C PHE A 128 -44.92 -14.30 -42.31
N PRO A 129 -45.54 -13.84 -43.40
CA PRO A 129 -46.98 -13.82 -43.49
C PRO A 129 -47.46 -15.28 -43.72
N SER A 130 -48.34 -15.71 -42.86
CA SER A 130 -49.18 -16.88 -43.04
C SER A 130 -49.90 -16.83 -44.37
N ARG A 131 -49.61 -17.74 -45.30
CA ARG A 131 -50.52 -18.11 -46.36
C ARG A 131 -50.82 -19.59 -46.28
N CYS A 132 -52.08 -19.83 -46.08
CA CYS A 132 -52.92 -21.04 -46.21
C CYS A 132 -52.62 -22.17 -45.28
#